data_ba65169fe7b57a19c3cf69bb19655fe9
#
_entry.id   ba65169fe7b57a19c3cf69bb19655fe9
#
_cell.length_a   1.000
_cell.length_b   1.000
_cell.length_c   1.000
_cell.angle_alpha   90.00
_cell.angle_beta   90.00
_cell.angle_gamma   90.00
#
_symmetry.space_group_name_H-M   'P 1'
#
loop_
_entity.id
_entity.type
_entity.pdbx_description
1 polymer ?
#
loop_
_entity_poly.entity_id
_entity_poly.type
_entity_poly.pdbx_seq_one_letter_code
_entity_poly.pdbx_strand_id
1 'polypeptide(L)'
;MRTNSSDNFARWCLGPSPKALDAESVEIIRQLFLDQTGERYASESVRTLPIPEWRGNLVLLDSNNMIRGLLWSNKFKENRVRIVAFAIDSDFKGRGFGSQAWELLVDAALADGRNEIQLEVRGDNEFAIEFYKRRGLEIVSTLEGYYRAGIGYVMRGKIPSK
;
A
#
# COMPACT_ATOMS: atom_id res chain seq x y z
N MET A 1 10.93 -14.78 -25.83
CA MET A 1 11.90 -14.81 -24.78
C MET A 1 11.28 -15.31 -23.47
N ARG A 2 11.93 -16.22 -22.84
CA ARG A 2 11.34 -16.77 -21.64
C ARG A 2 11.87 -16.10 -20.38
N THR A 3 11.02 -15.96 -19.39
CA THR A 3 11.39 -15.47 -18.09
C THR A 3 12.15 -16.55 -17.31
N ASN A 4 13.11 -16.14 -16.54
CA ASN A 4 13.79 -17.04 -15.65
C ASN A 4 13.46 -16.65 -14.20
N SER A 5 13.99 -17.39 -13.24
CA SER A 5 13.66 -17.14 -11.83
C SER A 5 14.05 -15.76 -11.36
N SER A 6 15.08 -15.14 -11.94
CA SER A 6 15.51 -13.80 -11.53
C SER A 6 14.50 -12.72 -11.93
N ASP A 7 13.73 -12.96 -12.99
CA ASP A 7 12.72 -12.01 -13.45
C ASP A 7 11.54 -11.92 -12.48
N ASN A 8 11.39 -12.92 -11.61
CA ASN A 8 10.33 -12.96 -10.62
C ASN A 8 10.81 -12.54 -9.23
N PHE A 9 12.08 -12.19 -9.14
CA PHE A 9 12.65 -11.76 -7.88
C PHE A 9 12.28 -10.31 -7.59
N ALA A 10 11.92 -10.05 -6.35
CA ALA A 10 11.64 -8.69 -5.89
C ALA A 10 11.90 -8.62 -4.39
N ARG A 11 12.12 -7.41 -3.91
CA ARG A 11 12.36 -7.18 -2.49
C ARG A 11 11.74 -5.87 -2.05
N TRP A 12 11.28 -5.85 -0.83
CA TRP A 12 10.76 -4.61 -0.23
C TRP A 12 11.93 -3.76 0.28
N CYS A 13 11.88 -2.48 -0.07
CA CYS A 13 12.86 -1.47 0.33
C CYS A 13 12.14 -0.30 0.96
N LEU A 14 12.85 0.45 1.78
CA LEU A 14 12.30 1.67 2.38
C LEU A 14 12.16 2.78 1.36
N GLY A 15 11.17 3.64 1.57
CA GLY A 15 10.97 4.85 0.78
C GLY A 15 10.51 4.58 -0.62
N PRO A 16 10.80 5.47 -1.57
CA PRO A 16 11.24 6.84 -1.36
C PRO A 16 10.09 7.79 -1.02
N SER A 17 10.44 9.04 -0.69
CA SER A 17 9.42 10.08 -0.53
C SER A 17 8.76 10.34 -1.90
N PRO A 18 7.43 10.51 -1.96
CA PRO A 18 6.75 10.76 -3.25
C PRO A 18 7.32 11.94 -4.03
N LYS A 19 7.70 13.00 -3.33
CA LYS A 19 8.22 14.20 -3.99
C LYS A 19 9.61 14.00 -4.58
N ALA A 20 10.32 12.96 -4.18
CA ALA A 20 11.67 12.66 -4.67
C ALA A 20 11.66 11.70 -5.87
N LEU A 21 10.49 11.27 -6.32
CA LEU A 21 10.38 10.33 -7.43
C LEU A 21 10.70 10.99 -8.76
N ASP A 22 11.40 10.27 -9.63
CA ASP A 22 11.60 10.74 -11.00
C ASP A 22 10.34 10.51 -11.85
N ALA A 23 10.33 11.06 -13.05
CA ALA A 23 9.14 11.01 -13.91
C ALA A 23 8.77 9.57 -14.28
N GLU A 24 9.75 8.71 -14.52
CA GLU A 24 9.49 7.33 -14.88
C GLU A 24 8.82 6.58 -13.72
N SER A 25 9.34 6.75 -12.52
CA SER A 25 8.77 6.11 -11.33
C SER A 25 7.35 6.59 -11.05
N VAL A 26 7.10 7.87 -11.21
CA VAL A 26 5.75 8.43 -11.04
C VAL A 26 4.78 7.77 -12.01
N GLU A 27 5.19 7.61 -13.29
CA GLU A 27 4.33 7.01 -14.29
C GLU A 27 4.03 5.54 -14.00
N ILE A 28 5.04 4.80 -13.55
CA ILE A 28 4.87 3.42 -13.14
C ILE A 28 3.86 3.32 -11.98
N ILE A 29 3.98 4.20 -10.99
CA ILE A 29 3.09 4.22 -9.84
C ILE A 29 1.67 4.59 -10.25
N ARG A 30 1.51 5.57 -11.14
CA ARG A 30 0.19 5.94 -11.65
C ARG A 30 -0.50 4.75 -12.31
N GLN A 31 0.24 4.02 -13.13
CA GLN A 31 -0.29 2.85 -13.82
C GLN A 31 -0.63 1.75 -12.82
N LEU A 32 0.22 1.56 -11.82
CA LEU A 32 -0.01 0.58 -10.76
C LEU A 32 -1.31 0.88 -10.01
N PHE A 33 -1.54 2.13 -9.64
CA PHE A 33 -2.78 2.52 -8.97
C PHE A 33 -3.99 2.26 -9.87
N LEU A 34 -3.91 2.65 -11.13
CA LEU A 34 -5.02 2.46 -12.06
C LEU A 34 -5.34 0.98 -12.21
N ASP A 35 -4.32 0.14 -12.41
CA ASP A 35 -4.52 -1.28 -12.66
C ASP A 35 -5.02 -2.02 -11.42
N GLN A 36 -4.55 -1.65 -10.24
CA GLN A 36 -4.83 -2.41 -9.04
C GLN A 36 -5.97 -1.85 -8.19
N THR A 37 -6.22 -0.56 -8.27
CA THR A 37 -7.26 0.07 -7.45
C THR A 37 -8.33 0.78 -8.28
N GLY A 38 -8.11 0.95 -9.56
CA GLY A 38 -9.03 1.70 -10.43
C GLY A 38 -8.94 3.21 -10.27
N GLU A 39 -8.03 3.70 -9.46
CA GLU A 39 -7.91 5.13 -9.18
C GLU A 39 -6.94 5.80 -10.15
N ARG A 40 -7.39 6.91 -10.75
CA ARG A 40 -6.56 7.71 -11.63
C ARG A 40 -5.93 8.84 -10.84
N TYR A 41 -4.61 8.91 -10.91
CA TYR A 41 -3.88 10.00 -10.27
C TYR A 41 -3.15 10.80 -11.34
N ALA A 42 -3.15 12.12 -11.19
CA ALA A 42 -2.23 12.97 -11.96
C ALA A 42 -0.84 12.83 -11.38
N SER A 43 0.19 13.14 -12.17
CA SER A 43 1.58 13.07 -11.69
C SER A 43 1.78 13.90 -10.44
N GLU A 44 1.25 15.11 -10.43
CA GLU A 44 1.37 15.99 -9.28
C GLU A 44 0.67 15.43 -8.04
N SER A 45 -0.46 14.75 -8.24
CA SER A 45 -1.18 14.14 -7.12
C SER A 45 -0.36 13.04 -6.44
N VAL A 46 0.41 12.27 -7.21
CA VAL A 46 1.29 11.25 -6.64
C VAL A 46 2.38 11.91 -5.80
N ARG A 47 3.01 12.96 -6.36
CA ARG A 47 4.12 13.62 -5.67
C ARG A 47 3.70 14.35 -4.40
N THR A 48 2.44 14.73 -4.29
CA THR A 48 1.94 15.50 -3.15
C THR A 48 1.16 14.68 -2.15
N LEU A 49 1.18 13.34 -2.27
CA LEU A 49 0.56 12.49 -1.27
C LEU A 49 1.17 12.75 0.11
N PRO A 50 0.36 12.75 1.17
CA PRO A 50 0.85 13.09 2.50
C PRO A 50 1.60 11.94 3.15
N ILE A 51 2.75 11.63 2.60
CA ILE A 51 3.58 10.50 3.01
C ILE A 51 4.87 11.04 3.62
N PRO A 52 5.03 10.97 4.94
CA PRO A 52 6.28 11.39 5.59
C PRO A 52 7.35 10.33 5.39
N GLU A 53 8.59 10.70 5.63
CA GLU A 53 9.66 9.72 5.66
C GLU A 53 9.58 8.95 6.97
N TRP A 54 9.37 7.65 6.90
CA TRP A 54 9.41 6.78 8.06
C TRP A 54 9.45 5.32 7.60
N ARG A 55 9.75 4.41 8.53
CA ARG A 55 9.99 3.00 8.21
C ARG A 55 8.77 2.24 7.70
N GLY A 56 7.59 2.82 7.81
CA GLY A 56 6.35 2.21 7.32
C GLY A 56 6.10 2.46 5.84
N ASN A 57 7.00 3.13 5.13
CA ASN A 57 6.85 3.38 3.70
C ASN A 57 7.79 2.49 2.91
N LEU A 58 7.20 1.69 2.03
CA LEU A 58 7.89 0.60 1.37
C LEU A 58 7.66 0.62 -0.13
N VAL A 59 8.66 0.21 -0.89
CA VAL A 59 8.55 0.02 -2.32
C VAL A 59 9.09 -1.37 -2.67
N LEU A 60 8.40 -2.08 -3.55
CA LEU A 60 8.81 -3.40 -4.02
C LEU A 60 9.59 -3.21 -5.32
N LEU A 61 10.85 -3.60 -5.32
CA LEU A 61 11.72 -3.46 -6.48
C LEU A 61 12.09 -4.84 -7.03
N ASP A 62 12.02 -4.97 -8.35
CA ASP A 62 12.43 -6.21 -9.00
C ASP A 62 13.95 -6.26 -9.19
N SER A 63 14.44 -7.28 -9.88
CA SER A 63 15.88 -7.46 -10.09
C SER A 63 16.51 -6.35 -10.93
N ASN A 64 15.70 -5.58 -11.65
CA ASN A 64 16.15 -4.44 -12.43
C ASN A 64 15.91 -3.12 -11.73
N ASN A 65 15.53 -3.17 -10.45
CA ASN A 65 15.22 -2.00 -9.63
C ASN A 65 14.00 -1.21 -10.14
N MET A 66 13.10 -1.90 -10.87
CA MET A 66 11.84 -1.29 -11.29
C MET A 66 10.80 -1.50 -10.20
N ILE A 67 9.93 -0.52 -10.03
CA ILE A 67 8.88 -0.57 -9.01
C ILE A 67 7.80 -1.56 -9.43
N ARG A 68 7.51 -2.54 -8.57
CA ARG A 68 6.49 -3.55 -8.78
C ARG A 68 5.41 -3.53 -7.71
N GLY A 69 5.52 -2.66 -6.76
CA GLY A 69 4.52 -2.49 -5.72
C GLY A 69 4.93 -1.43 -4.75
N LEU A 70 3.99 -1.01 -3.92
CA LEU A 70 4.30 -0.10 -2.82
C LEU A 70 3.29 -0.25 -1.71
N LEU A 71 3.71 0.11 -0.52
CA LEU A 71 2.84 0.32 0.62
C LEU A 71 3.27 1.63 1.25
N TRP A 72 2.43 2.64 1.13
CA TRP A 72 2.69 3.97 1.68
C TRP A 72 1.70 4.27 2.78
N SER A 73 2.19 4.85 3.85
CA SER A 73 1.40 5.09 5.05
C SER A 73 1.83 6.38 5.72
N ASN A 74 1.01 6.84 6.65
CA ASN A 74 1.39 7.95 7.50
C ASN A 74 0.99 7.66 8.95
N LYS A 75 1.53 8.45 9.85
CA LYS A 75 1.19 8.36 11.27
C LYS A 75 -0.08 9.18 11.48
N PHE A 76 -1.12 8.53 11.97
CA PHE A 76 -2.45 9.11 12.06
C PHE A 76 -2.95 8.96 13.49
N LYS A 77 -3.35 10.07 14.13
CA LYS A 77 -3.67 10.04 15.55
C LYS A 77 -2.45 9.61 16.37
N GLU A 78 -2.61 9.46 17.66
CA GLU A 78 -1.48 9.13 18.53
C GLU A 78 -1.00 7.70 18.41
N ASN A 79 -1.94 6.78 18.15
CA ASN A 79 -1.64 5.35 18.21
C ASN A 79 -1.93 4.61 16.90
N ARG A 80 -2.13 5.33 15.81
CA ARG A 80 -2.63 4.75 14.57
C ARG A 80 -1.71 5.02 13.41
N VAL A 81 -1.65 4.03 12.50
CA VAL A 81 -1.02 4.18 11.18
C VAL A 81 -2.16 4.13 10.17
N ARG A 82 -2.13 5.03 9.21
CA ARG A 82 -3.09 5.01 8.10
C ARG A 82 -2.36 4.58 6.84
N ILE A 83 -2.84 3.49 6.23
CA ILE A 83 -2.35 3.09 4.92
C ILE A 83 -2.99 4.01 3.89
N VAL A 84 -2.17 4.73 3.14
CA VAL A 84 -2.63 5.67 2.12
C VAL A 84 -2.74 4.97 0.77
N ALA A 85 -1.80 4.08 0.46
CA ALA A 85 -1.79 3.33 -0.79
C ALA A 85 -1.09 2.01 -0.60
N PHE A 86 -1.66 0.94 -1.17
CA PHE A 86 -1.07 -0.38 -1.11
C PHE A 86 -1.45 -1.10 -2.40
N ALA A 87 -0.47 -1.36 -3.24
CA ALA A 87 -0.71 -2.01 -4.53
C ALA A 87 0.49 -2.84 -4.93
N ILE A 88 0.23 -3.99 -5.57
CA ILE A 88 1.28 -4.88 -6.06
C ILE A 88 0.94 -5.21 -7.51
N ASP A 89 1.94 -5.12 -8.38
CA ASP A 89 1.82 -5.46 -9.79
C ASP A 89 1.27 -6.89 -9.93
N SER A 90 0.36 -7.08 -10.88
CA SER A 90 -0.32 -8.37 -11.09
C SER A 90 0.64 -9.54 -11.23
N ASP A 91 1.77 -9.32 -11.89
CA ASP A 91 2.76 -10.39 -12.13
C ASP A 91 3.46 -10.82 -10.82
N PHE A 92 3.31 -10.05 -9.77
CA PHE A 92 3.97 -10.31 -8.48
C PHE A 92 2.98 -10.71 -7.39
N LYS A 93 1.68 -10.79 -7.72
CA LYS A 93 0.66 -11.23 -6.78
C LYS A 93 0.74 -12.74 -6.53
N GLY A 94 0.23 -13.15 -5.39
CA GLY A 94 0.17 -14.57 -5.05
C GLY A 94 1.50 -15.19 -4.65
N ARG A 95 2.48 -14.37 -4.33
CA ARG A 95 3.83 -14.83 -3.97
C ARG A 95 4.24 -14.43 -2.55
N GLY A 96 3.30 -13.95 -1.76
CA GLY A 96 3.57 -13.59 -0.37
C GLY A 96 4.09 -12.19 -0.15
N PHE A 97 4.24 -11.38 -1.20
CA PHE A 97 4.77 -10.02 -1.05
C PHE A 97 3.85 -9.13 -0.23
N GLY A 98 2.54 -9.27 -0.39
CA GLY A 98 1.59 -8.51 0.41
C GLY A 98 1.71 -8.81 1.90
N SER A 99 1.83 -10.09 2.24
CA SER A 99 2.02 -10.50 3.64
C SER A 99 3.33 -9.99 4.20
N GLN A 100 4.40 -10.00 3.41
CA GLN A 100 5.70 -9.47 3.82
C GLN A 100 5.60 -7.97 4.12
N ALA A 101 4.96 -7.21 3.24
CA ALA A 101 4.79 -5.77 3.44
C ALA A 101 4.00 -5.49 4.71
N TRP A 102 2.93 -6.26 4.92
CA TRP A 102 2.11 -6.10 6.12
C TRP A 102 2.95 -6.30 7.39
N GLU A 103 3.78 -7.35 7.44
CA GLU A 103 4.62 -7.61 8.59
C GLU A 103 5.64 -6.50 8.82
N LEU A 104 6.22 -5.97 7.74
CA LEU A 104 7.15 -4.85 7.84
C LEU A 104 6.46 -3.60 8.39
N LEU A 105 5.23 -3.34 7.93
CA LEU A 105 4.45 -2.21 8.43
C LEU A 105 4.11 -2.39 9.92
N VAL A 106 3.70 -3.58 10.30
CA VAL A 106 3.38 -3.90 11.69
C VAL A 106 4.61 -3.67 12.58
N ASP A 107 5.77 -4.15 12.15
CA ASP A 107 7.00 -3.95 12.91
C ASP A 107 7.35 -2.47 13.05
N ALA A 108 7.20 -1.70 11.98
CA ALA A 108 7.46 -0.27 12.01
C ALA A 108 6.48 0.46 12.93
N ALA A 109 5.21 0.09 12.89
CA ALA A 109 4.17 0.69 13.71
C ALA A 109 4.42 0.43 15.20
N LEU A 110 4.68 -0.83 15.55
CA LEU A 110 4.93 -1.20 16.95
C LEU A 110 6.20 -0.54 17.49
N ALA A 111 7.24 -0.44 16.65
CA ALA A 111 8.48 0.23 17.05
C ALA A 111 8.25 1.73 17.31
N ASP A 112 7.23 2.32 16.69
CA ASP A 112 6.87 3.73 16.87
C ASP A 112 5.78 3.91 17.95
N GLY A 113 5.46 2.85 18.69
CA GLY A 113 4.45 2.91 19.76
C GLY A 113 3.02 2.96 19.25
N ARG A 114 2.77 2.54 18.02
CA ARG A 114 1.45 2.57 17.40
C ARG A 114 0.90 1.15 17.31
N ASN A 115 -0.33 0.97 17.69
CA ASN A 115 -0.92 -0.37 17.77
C ASN A 115 -2.22 -0.51 16.98
N GLU A 116 -2.52 0.43 16.10
CA GLU A 116 -3.73 0.39 15.26
C GLU A 116 -3.41 0.72 13.83
N ILE A 117 -4.09 0.05 12.90
CA ILE A 117 -3.99 0.35 11.46
C ILE A 117 -5.37 0.71 10.94
N GLN A 118 -5.42 1.72 10.09
CA GLN A 118 -6.64 2.17 9.43
C GLN A 118 -6.37 2.39 7.95
N LEU A 119 -7.39 2.18 7.14
CA LEU A 119 -7.34 2.46 5.72
C LEU A 119 -8.73 2.72 5.17
N GLU A 120 -8.80 3.26 3.96
CA GLU A 120 -10.01 3.36 3.18
C GLU A 120 -9.87 2.44 1.98
N VAL A 121 -10.95 1.77 1.60
CA VAL A 121 -10.93 0.80 0.50
C VAL A 121 -12.26 0.86 -0.26
N ARG A 122 -12.20 0.67 -1.58
CA ARG A 122 -13.41 0.62 -2.40
C ARG A 122 -14.22 -0.63 -2.03
N GLY A 123 -15.53 -0.45 -1.98
CA GLY A 123 -16.43 -1.54 -1.62
C GLY A 123 -16.42 -2.70 -2.60
N ASP A 124 -16.04 -2.46 -3.85
CA ASP A 124 -15.96 -3.50 -4.87
C ASP A 124 -14.61 -4.21 -4.90
N ASN A 125 -13.66 -3.82 -4.06
CA ASN A 125 -12.35 -4.46 -3.98
C ASN A 125 -12.39 -5.59 -2.96
N GLU A 126 -13.08 -6.66 -3.32
CA GLU A 126 -13.30 -7.79 -2.42
C GLU A 126 -12.01 -8.47 -1.98
N PHE A 127 -11.04 -8.57 -2.88
CA PHE A 127 -9.76 -9.18 -2.56
C PHE A 127 -9.04 -8.42 -1.44
N ALA A 128 -8.99 -7.09 -1.55
CA ALA A 128 -8.33 -6.26 -0.55
C ALA A 128 -9.08 -6.32 0.79
N ILE A 129 -10.41 -6.23 0.75
CA ILE A 129 -11.23 -6.27 1.96
C ILE A 129 -10.96 -7.58 2.71
N GLU A 130 -10.93 -8.71 1.99
CA GLU A 130 -10.69 -10.00 2.60
C GLU A 130 -9.27 -10.10 3.16
N PHE A 131 -8.29 -9.55 2.44
CA PHE A 131 -6.91 -9.50 2.90
C PHE A 131 -6.81 -8.78 4.25
N TYR A 132 -7.49 -7.64 4.38
CA TYR A 132 -7.44 -6.87 5.62
C TYR A 132 -8.23 -7.53 6.75
N LYS A 133 -9.38 -8.15 6.44
CA LYS A 133 -10.14 -8.88 7.44
C LYS A 133 -9.35 -10.02 8.06
N ARG A 134 -8.60 -10.74 7.23
CA ARG A 134 -7.75 -11.84 7.73
C ARG A 134 -6.67 -11.34 8.69
N ARG A 135 -6.35 -10.06 8.62
CA ARG A 135 -5.33 -9.45 9.45
C ARG A 135 -5.92 -8.70 10.64
N GLY A 136 -7.20 -8.87 10.88
CA GLY A 136 -7.84 -8.35 12.06
C GLY A 136 -8.49 -6.99 11.90
N LEU A 137 -8.57 -6.46 10.68
CA LEU A 137 -9.27 -5.21 10.45
C LEU A 137 -10.75 -5.49 10.21
N GLU A 138 -11.59 -4.56 10.64
CA GLU A 138 -13.04 -4.63 10.45
C GLU A 138 -13.52 -3.35 9.78
N ILE A 139 -14.65 -3.45 9.06
CA ILE A 139 -15.30 -2.28 8.51
C ILE A 139 -15.92 -1.49 9.67
N VAL A 140 -15.50 -0.25 9.83
CA VAL A 140 -15.99 0.61 10.92
C VAL A 140 -16.90 1.73 10.42
N SER A 141 -16.85 2.06 9.14
CA SER A 141 -17.80 3.00 8.57
C SER A 141 -17.86 2.88 7.06
N THR A 142 -18.92 3.43 6.47
CA THR A 142 -19.16 3.42 5.04
C THR A 142 -18.92 4.84 4.52
N LEU A 143 -18.28 4.93 3.36
CA LEU A 143 -17.99 6.21 2.70
C LEU A 143 -18.82 6.28 1.42
N GLU A 144 -19.83 7.13 1.40
CA GLU A 144 -20.64 7.34 0.22
C GLU A 144 -20.05 8.48 -0.61
N GLY A 145 -19.98 8.27 -1.93
CA GLY A 145 -19.44 9.28 -2.83
C GLY A 145 -17.96 9.55 -2.71
N TYR A 146 -17.25 8.80 -1.90
CA TYR A 146 -15.81 8.95 -1.72
C TYR A 146 -15.06 8.54 -2.97
N TYR A 147 -15.51 7.46 -3.60
CA TYR A 147 -14.95 6.96 -4.86
C TYR A 147 -15.93 7.20 -5.98
N ARG A 148 -15.41 7.47 -7.18
CA ARG A 148 -16.25 7.68 -8.37
C ARG A 148 -17.23 6.54 -8.61
N ALA A 149 -16.81 5.33 -8.33
CA ALA A 149 -17.58 4.13 -8.67
C ALA A 149 -18.48 3.65 -7.56
N GLY A 150 -18.71 4.45 -6.51
CA GLY A 150 -19.68 4.09 -5.49
C GLY A 150 -19.13 4.09 -4.07
N ILE A 151 -19.52 3.08 -3.30
CA ILE A 151 -19.27 3.03 -1.87
C ILE A 151 -17.84 2.60 -1.57
N GLY A 152 -17.26 3.22 -0.56
CA GLY A 152 -16.02 2.77 0.05
C GLY A 152 -16.24 2.44 1.52
N TYR A 153 -15.22 1.89 2.14
CA TYR A 153 -15.25 1.54 3.56
C TYR A 153 -14.01 2.07 4.26
N VAL A 154 -14.18 2.45 5.52
CA VAL A 154 -13.06 2.62 6.43
C VAL A 154 -12.89 1.30 7.18
N MET A 155 -11.69 0.76 7.16
CA MET A 155 -11.37 -0.44 7.92
C MET A 155 -10.32 -0.10 8.97
N ARG A 156 -10.44 -0.73 10.14
CA ARG A 156 -9.55 -0.46 11.28
C ARG A 156 -9.41 -1.68 12.14
N GLY A 157 -8.23 -1.85 12.72
CA GLY A 157 -8.00 -2.94 13.66
C GLY A 157 -6.76 -2.71 14.49
N LYS A 158 -6.69 -3.45 15.58
CA LYS A 158 -5.54 -3.41 16.47
C LYS A 158 -4.47 -4.38 16.01
N ILE A 159 -3.23 -3.98 16.25
CA ILE A 159 -2.07 -4.83 15.98
C ILE A 159 -1.74 -5.57 17.26
N PRO A 160 -1.75 -6.91 17.25
CA PRO A 160 -1.33 -7.67 18.43
C PRO A 160 0.13 -7.41 18.77
N SER A 161 0.44 -7.36 20.03
CA SER A 161 1.83 -7.26 20.49
C SER A 161 2.60 -8.50 20.04
N LYS A 162 3.83 -8.28 19.65
CA LYS A 162 4.72 -9.39 19.27
C LYS A 162 5.65 -9.78 20.40
#